data_61f339489bdabde9e318d6bd53223e4e
#
_entry.id   61f339489bdabde9e318d6bd53223e4e
#
_cell.length_a   1.000
_cell.length_b   1.000
_cell.length_c   1.000
_cell.angle_alpha   90.00
_cell.angle_beta   90.00
_cell.angle_gamma   90.00
#
_symmetry.space_group_name_H-M   'P 1'
#
loop_
_entity.id
_entity.type
_entity.pdbx_description
1 polymer ?
#
loop_
_entity_poly.entity_id
_entity_poly.type
_entity_poly.pdbx_seq_one_letter_code
_entity_poly.pdbx_strand_id
1 'polypeptide(L)'
;SHGKDDILISKWDGKQYLEPENLGLKVNSAGYEFNAFVSPNETFIIYTCYGKEDGFGSGDLYISYKDKNGNWDYPKNLGIDVNSKQMDYCPFYDTSTQILYFTSKRVEPSQKEFKSLTEFETEITKYENGLSRIYKTNIKL
;
A
#
# COMPACT_ATOMS: atom_id res chain seq x y z
N SER A 1 7.99 -19.33 -1.91
CA SER A 1 7.65 -18.08 -2.59
C SER A 1 6.90 -18.37 -3.87
N HIS A 2 5.86 -17.57 -4.16
CA HIS A 2 5.14 -17.62 -5.44
C HIS A 2 5.65 -16.55 -6.40
N GLY A 3 6.18 -15.47 -5.86
CA GLY A 3 6.68 -14.34 -6.60
C GLY A 3 8.08 -13.91 -6.19
N LYS A 4 8.37 -12.63 -6.38
CA LYS A 4 9.63 -12.01 -6.02
C LYS A 4 9.67 -11.66 -4.54
N ASP A 5 8.63 -10.94 -4.07
CA ASP A 5 8.37 -10.72 -2.66
C ASP A 5 6.95 -11.20 -2.33
N ASP A 6 6.81 -11.99 -1.26
CA ASP A 6 5.54 -12.55 -0.81
C ASP A 6 5.23 -12.13 0.62
N ILE A 7 3.95 -11.96 0.94
CA ILE A 7 3.48 -11.79 2.30
C ILE A 7 3.34 -13.15 2.95
N LEU A 8 4.01 -13.32 4.08
CA LEU A 8 3.97 -14.53 4.90
C LEU A 8 3.27 -14.21 6.23
N ILE A 9 2.67 -15.23 6.84
CA ILE A 9 2.08 -15.16 8.16
C ILE A 9 2.76 -16.17 9.08
N SER A 10 3.15 -15.71 10.28
CA SER A 10 3.60 -16.59 11.36
C SER A 10 2.62 -16.51 12.51
N LYS A 11 2.14 -17.65 12.97
CA LYS A 11 1.18 -17.78 14.07
C LYS A 11 1.89 -17.93 15.40
N TRP A 12 1.36 -17.30 16.44
CA TRP A 12 1.81 -17.49 17.83
C TRP A 12 1.11 -18.70 18.45
N ASP A 13 1.88 -19.67 18.95
CA ASP A 13 1.34 -20.91 19.56
C ASP A 13 1.15 -20.82 21.09
N GLY A 14 1.41 -19.64 21.67
CA GLY A 14 1.41 -19.40 23.11
C GLY A 14 2.80 -19.36 23.72
N LYS A 15 3.86 -19.76 22.99
CA LYS A 15 5.26 -19.79 23.45
C LYS A 15 6.23 -19.18 22.44
N GLN A 16 5.98 -19.41 21.16
CA GLN A 16 6.84 -18.94 20.06
C GLN A 16 6.02 -18.70 18.79
N TYR A 17 6.60 -17.97 17.86
CA TYR A 17 6.08 -17.89 16.51
C TYR A 17 6.43 -19.17 15.75
N LEU A 18 5.43 -19.75 15.06
CA LEU A 18 5.61 -20.90 14.20
C LEU A 18 6.33 -20.51 12.91
N GLU A 19 6.75 -21.53 12.14
CA GLU A 19 7.32 -21.30 10.81
C GLU A 19 6.36 -20.49 9.94
N PRO A 20 6.85 -19.46 9.21
CA PRO A 20 6.01 -18.64 8.38
C PRO A 20 5.36 -19.42 7.23
N GLU A 21 4.07 -19.22 7.05
CA GLU A 21 3.27 -19.78 5.96
C GLU A 21 2.98 -18.71 4.90
N ASN A 22 2.99 -19.08 3.63
CA ASN A 22 2.61 -18.18 2.54
C ASN A 22 1.09 -17.95 2.55
N LEU A 23 0.64 -16.70 2.37
CA LEU A 23 -0.80 -16.38 2.34
C LEU A 23 -1.54 -16.92 1.10
N GLY A 24 -0.82 -17.53 0.17
CA GLY A 24 -1.38 -18.18 -1.01
C GLY A 24 -1.57 -17.24 -2.20
N LEU A 25 -1.92 -17.86 -3.33
CA LEU A 25 -1.98 -17.21 -4.65
C LEU A 25 -3.07 -16.13 -4.80
N LYS A 26 -4.01 -16.05 -3.88
CA LYS A 26 -4.99 -14.96 -3.89
C LYS A 26 -4.40 -13.64 -3.39
N VAL A 27 -3.47 -13.70 -2.44
CA VAL A 27 -2.77 -12.53 -1.90
C VAL A 27 -1.48 -12.28 -2.66
N ASN A 28 -0.65 -13.33 -2.74
CA ASN A 28 0.65 -13.27 -3.40
C ASN A 28 0.52 -13.59 -4.89
N SER A 29 1.26 -12.89 -5.71
CA SER A 29 1.29 -13.06 -7.18
C SER A 29 2.68 -13.48 -7.66
N ALA A 30 2.92 -13.45 -8.95
CA ALA A 30 4.28 -13.60 -9.51
C ALA A 30 5.13 -12.31 -9.35
N GLY A 31 4.54 -11.24 -8.85
CA GLY A 31 5.15 -9.93 -8.66
C GLY A 31 5.72 -9.71 -7.26
N TYR A 32 5.47 -8.52 -6.74
CA TYR A 32 5.91 -8.07 -5.41
C TYR A 32 4.70 -7.69 -4.58
N GLU A 33 4.55 -8.29 -3.41
CA GLU A 33 3.59 -7.94 -2.38
C GLU A 33 4.32 -7.65 -1.07
N PHE A 34 4.15 -6.45 -0.51
CA PHE A 34 4.91 -6.01 0.66
C PHE A 34 4.20 -4.96 1.49
N ASN A 35 4.77 -4.60 2.64
CA ASN A 35 4.25 -3.60 3.59
C ASN A 35 2.79 -3.83 3.99
N ALA A 36 2.47 -5.04 4.46
CA ALA A 36 1.11 -5.37 4.87
C ALA A 36 0.73 -4.75 6.21
N PHE A 37 -0.44 -4.12 6.25
CA PHE A 37 -1.21 -3.82 7.46
C PHE A 37 -2.28 -4.90 7.64
N VAL A 38 -2.42 -5.42 8.85
CA VAL A 38 -3.46 -6.39 9.23
C VAL A 38 -4.46 -5.70 10.13
N SER A 39 -5.77 -5.81 9.84
CA SER A 39 -6.80 -5.28 10.73
C SER A 39 -6.76 -5.95 12.11
N PRO A 40 -7.09 -5.23 13.22
CA PRO A 40 -7.00 -5.79 14.58
C PRO A 40 -7.83 -7.05 14.80
N ASN A 41 -8.91 -7.22 14.06
CA ASN A 41 -9.77 -8.41 14.07
C ASN A 41 -9.41 -9.45 12.99
N GLU A 42 -8.28 -9.23 12.26
CA GLU A 42 -7.76 -10.10 11.20
C GLU A 42 -8.74 -10.42 10.06
N THR A 43 -9.71 -9.53 9.80
CA THR A 43 -10.72 -9.74 8.74
C THR A 43 -10.28 -9.21 7.38
N PHE A 44 -9.29 -8.31 7.34
CA PHE A 44 -8.70 -7.81 6.10
C PHE A 44 -7.24 -7.44 6.28
N ILE A 45 -6.53 -7.39 5.15
CA ILE A 45 -5.20 -6.84 5.03
C ILE A 45 -5.18 -5.76 3.97
N ILE A 46 -4.35 -4.71 4.17
CA ILE A 46 -4.01 -3.73 3.16
C ILE A 46 -2.52 -3.86 2.91
N TYR A 47 -2.11 -3.90 1.66
CA TYR A 47 -0.71 -4.09 1.30
C TYR A 47 -0.38 -3.46 -0.05
N THR A 48 0.89 -3.32 -0.34
CA THR A 48 1.36 -2.80 -1.61
C THR A 48 1.57 -3.94 -2.60
N CYS A 49 1.03 -3.79 -3.83
CA CYS A 49 1.39 -4.60 -4.97
C CYS A 49 2.11 -3.75 -6.01
N TYR A 50 3.17 -4.28 -6.58
CA TYR A 50 3.92 -3.59 -7.62
C TYR A 50 3.63 -4.19 -9.01
N GLY A 51 3.29 -3.29 -9.96
CA GLY A 51 3.20 -3.64 -11.37
C GLY A 51 1.99 -4.52 -11.75
N LYS A 52 0.87 -4.43 -11.01
CA LYS A 52 -0.38 -5.10 -11.41
C LYS A 52 -1.02 -4.40 -12.59
N GLU A 53 -1.74 -5.17 -13.44
CA GLU A 53 -2.41 -4.65 -14.63
C GLU A 53 -3.50 -3.62 -14.33
N ASP A 54 -4.17 -3.75 -13.18
CA ASP A 54 -5.19 -2.82 -12.69
C ASP A 54 -4.63 -1.71 -11.79
N GLY A 55 -3.29 -1.56 -11.75
CA GLY A 55 -2.59 -0.53 -11.00
C GLY A 55 -2.59 0.83 -11.70
N PHE A 56 -2.41 1.89 -10.92
CA PHE A 56 -2.30 3.26 -11.41
C PHE A 56 -0.84 3.69 -11.61
N GLY A 57 0.08 3.04 -10.89
CA GLY A 57 1.47 3.43 -10.85
C GLY A 57 2.47 2.32 -10.65
N SER A 58 3.59 2.66 -10.05
CA SER A 58 4.67 1.70 -9.80
C SER A 58 4.38 0.77 -8.63
N GLY A 59 3.67 1.24 -7.61
CA GLY A 59 3.20 0.44 -6.49
C GLY A 59 1.92 1.03 -5.95
N ASP A 60 0.89 0.19 -5.81
CA ASP A 60 -0.44 0.58 -5.41
C ASP A 60 -0.90 -0.17 -4.16
N LEU A 61 -1.77 0.46 -3.37
CA LEU A 61 -2.39 -0.15 -2.22
C LEU A 61 -3.62 -0.97 -2.64
N TYR A 62 -3.64 -2.20 -2.16
CA TYR A 62 -4.71 -3.17 -2.36
C TYR A 62 -5.24 -3.63 -1.02
N ILE A 63 -6.50 -4.05 -1.00
CA ILE A 63 -7.15 -4.68 0.15
C ILE A 63 -7.62 -6.08 -0.21
N SER A 64 -7.39 -7.04 0.69
CA SER A 64 -7.95 -8.38 0.62
C SER A 64 -8.72 -8.66 1.90
N TYR A 65 -9.90 -9.26 1.78
CA TYR A 65 -10.74 -9.63 2.90
C TYR A 65 -10.68 -11.14 3.14
N LYS A 66 -10.90 -11.55 4.39
CA LYS A 66 -11.18 -12.96 4.70
C LYS A 66 -12.66 -13.26 4.48
N ASP A 67 -12.94 -14.37 3.83
CA ASP A 67 -14.30 -14.93 3.77
C ASP A 67 -14.72 -15.55 5.12
N LYS A 68 -15.97 -15.98 5.24
CA LYS A 68 -16.51 -16.63 6.44
C LYS A 68 -15.80 -17.94 6.85
N ASN A 69 -15.01 -18.52 5.96
CA ASN A 69 -14.21 -19.73 6.21
C ASN A 69 -12.78 -19.40 6.60
N GLY A 70 -12.42 -18.10 6.68
CA GLY A 70 -11.07 -17.63 6.99
C GLY A 70 -10.10 -17.61 5.81
N ASN A 71 -10.57 -17.83 4.59
CA ASN A 71 -9.74 -17.74 3.40
C ASN A 71 -9.67 -16.31 2.88
N TRP A 72 -8.51 -15.90 2.39
CA TRP A 72 -8.35 -14.62 1.72
C TRP A 72 -9.04 -14.59 0.36
N ASP A 73 -9.69 -13.48 0.05
CA ASP A 73 -10.21 -13.20 -1.28
C ASP A 73 -9.17 -12.55 -2.17
N TYR A 74 -9.45 -12.47 -3.48
CA TYR A 74 -8.61 -11.72 -4.41
C TYR A 74 -8.55 -10.24 -4.03
N PRO A 75 -7.39 -9.61 -4.15
CA PRO A 75 -7.22 -8.22 -3.77
C PRO A 75 -8.00 -7.28 -4.69
N LYS A 76 -8.46 -6.18 -4.09
CA LYS A 76 -9.07 -5.05 -4.80
C LYS A 76 -8.18 -3.84 -4.68
N ASN A 77 -7.91 -3.16 -5.79
CA ASN A 77 -7.22 -1.89 -5.80
C ASN A 77 -8.03 -0.84 -5.02
N LEU A 78 -7.39 -0.04 -4.16
CA LEU A 78 -8.07 1.01 -3.38
C LEU A 78 -8.50 2.23 -4.22
N GLY A 79 -8.16 2.25 -5.50
CA GLY A 79 -8.63 3.25 -6.45
C GLY A 79 -7.82 4.54 -6.47
N ILE A 80 -8.20 5.43 -7.40
CA ILE A 80 -7.48 6.67 -7.70
C ILE A 80 -7.53 7.70 -6.56
N ASP A 81 -8.48 7.61 -5.65
CA ASP A 81 -8.57 8.50 -4.48
C ASP A 81 -7.48 8.18 -3.44
N VAL A 82 -6.90 6.99 -3.51
CA VAL A 82 -5.79 6.53 -2.66
C VAL A 82 -4.51 6.44 -3.46
N ASN A 83 -4.53 5.69 -4.56
CA ASN A 83 -3.37 5.38 -5.38
C ASN A 83 -3.07 6.47 -6.40
N SER A 84 -1.79 6.66 -6.71
CA SER A 84 -1.28 7.66 -7.65
C SER A 84 -0.50 7.00 -8.79
N LYS A 85 0.04 7.80 -9.71
CA LYS A 85 0.96 7.31 -10.75
C LYS A 85 2.34 6.92 -10.21
N GLN A 86 2.61 7.23 -8.96
CA GLN A 86 3.87 6.93 -8.29
C GLN A 86 3.68 5.78 -7.30
N MET A 87 4.67 5.55 -6.45
CA MET A 87 4.60 4.50 -5.44
C MET A 87 3.77 4.95 -4.24
N ASP A 88 2.72 4.18 -3.92
CA ASP A 88 1.89 4.30 -2.72
C ASP A 88 2.07 3.04 -1.88
N TYR A 89 2.49 3.18 -0.61
CA TYR A 89 2.98 2.05 0.20
C TYR A 89 2.91 2.32 1.70
N CYS A 90 3.30 1.34 2.53
CA CYS A 90 3.27 1.43 3.99
C CYS A 90 1.92 1.87 4.56
N PRO A 91 0.82 1.16 4.29
CA PRO A 91 -0.50 1.53 4.79
C PRO A 91 -0.61 1.28 6.30
N PHE A 92 -1.38 2.13 6.96
CA PHE A 92 -1.93 1.94 8.29
C PHE A 92 -3.37 2.44 8.33
N TYR A 93 -4.30 1.61 8.75
CA TYR A 93 -5.71 1.97 8.84
C TYR A 93 -6.17 2.03 10.29
N ASP A 94 -6.59 3.20 10.73
CA ASP A 94 -7.25 3.38 12.02
C ASP A 94 -8.74 3.03 11.89
N THR A 95 -9.10 1.86 12.40
CA THR A 95 -10.47 1.35 12.35
C THR A 95 -11.46 2.18 13.17
N SER A 96 -10.99 2.91 14.18
CA SER A 96 -11.82 3.74 15.05
C SER A 96 -12.24 5.05 14.40
N THR A 97 -11.33 5.65 13.63
CA THR A 97 -11.55 6.93 12.93
C THR A 97 -11.86 6.77 11.44
N GLN A 98 -11.71 5.55 10.91
CA GLN A 98 -11.85 5.24 9.48
C GLN A 98 -10.88 6.08 8.61
N ILE A 99 -9.67 6.29 9.12
CA ILE A 99 -8.63 7.01 8.40
C ILE A 99 -7.55 6.04 7.95
N LEU A 100 -7.24 6.05 6.66
CA LEU A 100 -6.09 5.40 6.07
C LEU A 100 -4.92 6.37 6.02
N TYR A 101 -3.80 5.98 6.63
CA TYR A 101 -2.50 6.64 6.50
C TYR A 101 -1.62 5.79 5.59
N PHE A 102 -0.87 6.44 4.73
CA PHE A 102 0.03 5.74 3.82
C PHE A 102 1.16 6.66 3.35
N THR A 103 2.21 6.07 2.86
CA THR A 103 3.31 6.80 2.24
C THR A 103 3.10 6.86 0.73
N SER A 104 3.35 8.03 0.14
CA SER A 104 3.26 8.22 -1.31
C SER A 104 4.46 9.02 -1.82
N LYS A 105 4.89 8.69 -3.03
CA LYS A 105 5.86 9.46 -3.82
C LYS A 105 5.18 10.29 -4.90
N ARG A 106 3.90 10.63 -4.72
CA ARG A 106 3.17 11.43 -5.69
C ARG A 106 3.84 12.77 -5.96
N VAL A 107 3.66 13.22 -7.17
CA VAL A 107 4.24 14.47 -7.67
C VAL A 107 3.17 15.24 -8.42
N GLU A 108 3.04 16.53 -8.12
CA GLU A 108 2.31 17.45 -8.98
C GLU A 108 3.17 17.75 -10.22
N PRO A 109 2.57 17.82 -11.41
CA PRO A 109 3.29 18.26 -12.60
C PRO A 109 3.91 19.63 -12.36
N SER A 110 5.23 19.74 -12.45
CA SER A 110 5.91 21.01 -12.35
C SER A 110 5.88 21.78 -13.67
N GLN A 111 6.00 23.09 -13.61
CA GLN A 111 6.32 23.89 -14.79
C GLN A 111 7.70 23.48 -15.32
N LYS A 112 7.83 23.36 -16.64
CA LYS A 112 9.08 22.92 -17.27
C LYS A 112 10.18 24.00 -17.30
N GLU A 113 9.82 25.27 -17.06
CA GLU A 113 10.74 26.40 -17.09
C GLU A 113 10.57 27.23 -15.83
N PHE A 114 11.70 27.51 -15.15
CA PHE A 114 11.75 28.34 -13.96
C PHE A 114 12.42 29.69 -14.33
N LYS A 115 11.80 30.79 -13.91
CA LYS A 115 12.30 32.14 -14.18
C LYS A 115 13.39 32.61 -13.21
N SER A 116 13.52 31.92 -12.08
CA SER A 116 14.50 32.25 -11.04
C SER A 116 14.89 31.01 -10.22
N LEU A 117 16.03 31.11 -9.52
CA LEU A 117 16.48 30.10 -8.57
C LEU A 117 15.45 29.89 -7.44
N THR A 118 14.85 30.97 -6.97
CA THR A 118 13.83 30.92 -5.91
C THR A 118 12.59 30.15 -6.35
N GLU A 119 12.14 30.31 -7.60
CA GLU A 119 11.03 29.52 -8.15
C GLU A 119 11.40 28.03 -8.21
N PHE A 120 12.61 27.71 -8.65
CA PHE A 120 13.11 26.35 -8.67
C PHE A 120 13.19 25.75 -7.26
N GLU A 121 13.77 26.45 -6.29
CA GLU A 121 13.86 25.99 -4.91
C GLU A 121 12.47 25.79 -4.28
N THR A 122 11.51 26.67 -4.57
CA THR A 122 10.12 26.54 -4.12
C THR A 122 9.51 25.27 -4.69
N GLU A 123 9.72 25.00 -5.97
CA GLU A 123 9.17 23.81 -6.64
C GLU A 123 9.71 22.51 -6.06
N ILE A 124 11.02 22.37 -5.90
CA ILE A 124 11.63 21.15 -5.40
C ILE A 124 11.37 20.89 -3.91
N THR A 125 10.92 21.90 -3.17
CA THR A 125 10.57 21.78 -1.74
C THR A 125 9.08 21.62 -1.49
N LYS A 126 8.23 21.62 -2.50
CA LYS A 126 6.79 21.31 -2.37
C LYS A 126 6.56 19.99 -1.68
N TYR A 127 5.37 19.83 -1.08
CA TYR A 127 5.02 18.59 -0.41
C TYR A 127 4.93 17.43 -1.40
N GLU A 128 4.29 17.63 -2.56
CA GLU A 128 4.17 16.65 -3.65
C GLU A 128 5.29 16.81 -4.68
N ASN A 129 6.51 16.49 -4.26
CA ASN A 129 7.73 16.66 -5.05
C ASN A 129 8.40 15.32 -5.46
N GLY A 130 7.67 14.20 -5.36
CA GLY A 130 8.19 12.87 -5.66
C GLY A 130 8.99 12.21 -4.54
N LEU A 131 9.23 12.91 -3.43
CA LEU A 131 9.81 12.31 -2.22
C LEU A 131 8.72 11.62 -1.40
N SER A 132 9.13 10.64 -0.61
CA SER A 132 8.22 9.93 0.28
C SER A 132 7.62 10.87 1.33
N ARG A 133 6.28 10.95 1.37
CA ARG A 133 5.51 11.73 2.33
C ARG A 133 4.35 10.89 2.86
N ILE A 134 3.91 11.18 4.08
CA ILE A 134 2.75 10.53 4.67
C ILE A 134 1.49 11.30 4.28
N TYR A 135 0.52 10.57 3.74
CA TYR A 135 -0.80 11.05 3.39
C TYR A 135 -1.86 10.40 4.27
N LYS A 136 -3.02 11.01 4.35
CA LYS A 136 -4.18 10.43 5.00
C LYS A 136 -5.45 10.71 4.20
N THR A 137 -6.37 9.77 4.22
CA THR A 137 -7.69 9.92 3.63
C THR A 137 -8.74 9.21 4.48
N ASN A 138 -9.96 9.73 4.49
CA ASN A 138 -11.09 9.04 5.08
C ASN A 138 -11.59 8.00 4.08
N ILE A 139 -11.65 6.74 4.48
CA ILE A 139 -12.14 5.66 3.64
C ILE A 139 -12.88 4.63 4.52
N LYS A 140 -14.06 4.25 4.09
CA LYS A 140 -14.82 3.18 4.74
C LYS A 140 -14.50 1.87 4.02
N LEU A 141 -13.82 0.99 4.73
CA LEU A 141 -13.42 -0.34 4.26
C LEU A 141 -14.42 -1.41 4.70
#